data_a6fb402b86228a82a613f63c39abc08d
#
_entry.id   a6fb402b86228a82a613f63c39abc08d
#
_cell.length_a   1.000
_cell.length_b   1.000
_cell.length_c   1.000
_cell.angle_alpha   90.00
_cell.angle_beta   90.00
_cell.angle_gamma   90.00
#
_symmetry.space_group_name_H-M   'P 1'
#
loop_
_entity.id
_entity.type
_entity.pdbx_description
1 polymer ?
#
loop_
_entity_poly.entity_id
_entity_poly.type
_entity_poly.pdbx_seq_one_letter_code
_entity_poly.pdbx_strand_id
1 'polypeptide(L)'
;MKVKELDLRSVRISCSSHPIIVLSNMIPSIASEGVDEIRIVFREEDIPEGALKLFLSKYSYFVEKVEKVSEGVLLAVARKRD
;
A
#
# COMPACT_ATOMS: atom_id res chain seq x y z
N MET A 1 2.65 16.94 9.05
CA MET A 1 2.61 15.87 8.05
C MET A 1 2.18 14.56 8.68
N LYS A 2 1.15 13.93 8.15
CA LYS A 2 0.69 12.63 8.64
C LYS A 2 1.27 11.51 7.77
N VAL A 3 1.90 10.55 8.43
CA VAL A 3 2.48 9.39 7.77
C VAL A 3 1.78 8.14 8.30
N LYS A 4 1.33 7.28 7.42
CA LYS A 4 0.71 6.01 7.78
C LYS A 4 1.55 4.87 7.26
N GLU A 5 1.80 3.89 8.12
CA GLU A 5 2.54 2.70 7.73
C GLU A 5 1.60 1.50 7.72
N LEU A 6 1.68 0.72 6.65
CA LEU A 6 0.90 -0.50 6.50
C LEU A 6 1.86 -1.66 6.28
N ASP A 7 1.69 -2.72 7.05
CA ASP A 7 2.48 -3.94 6.87
C ASP A 7 1.54 -5.07 6.45
N LEU A 8 1.59 -5.39 5.17
CA LEU A 8 0.74 -6.44 4.59
C LEU A 8 1.38 -7.82 4.64
N ARG A 9 2.61 -7.93 5.16
CA ARG A 9 3.29 -9.22 5.28
C ARG A 9 2.63 -10.09 6.34
N SER A 10 2.06 -9.47 7.35
CA SER A 10 1.41 -10.18 8.45
C SER A 10 -0.03 -10.60 8.14
N VAL A 11 -0.56 -10.16 7.01
CA VAL A 11 -1.91 -10.54 6.60
C VAL A 11 -1.89 -11.98 6.11
N ARG A 12 -2.66 -12.85 6.76
CA ARG A 12 -2.78 -14.23 6.33
C ARG A 12 -3.69 -14.33 5.12
N ILE A 13 -3.23 -15.07 4.12
CA ILE A 13 -4.04 -15.31 2.94
C ILE A 13 -5.10 -16.34 3.29
N SER A 14 -6.36 -15.92 3.28
CA SER A 14 -7.50 -16.80 3.46
C SER A 14 -8.53 -16.44 2.39
N CYS A 15 -9.63 -17.16 2.33
CA CYS A 15 -10.66 -16.91 1.33
C CYS A 15 -11.21 -15.48 1.36
N SER A 16 -11.11 -14.79 2.48
CA SER A 16 -11.67 -13.47 2.67
C SER A 16 -10.65 -12.40 3.06
N SER A 17 -9.36 -12.75 3.11
CA SER A 17 -8.34 -11.85 3.65
C SER A 17 -7.11 -11.74 2.76
N HIS A 18 -7.30 -11.73 1.46
CA HIS A 18 -6.18 -11.50 0.55
C HIS A 18 -5.62 -10.09 0.78
N PRO A 19 -4.28 -9.91 0.79
CA PRO A 19 -3.68 -8.60 1.03
C PRO A 19 -4.23 -7.46 0.18
N ILE A 20 -4.58 -7.73 -1.08
CA ILE A 20 -5.13 -6.69 -1.94
C ILE A 20 -6.52 -6.25 -1.49
N ILE A 21 -7.31 -7.15 -0.90
CA ILE A 21 -8.63 -6.83 -0.36
C ILE A 21 -8.46 -5.97 0.88
N VAL A 22 -7.52 -6.32 1.75
CA VAL A 22 -7.20 -5.54 2.94
C VAL A 22 -6.78 -4.13 2.54
N LEU A 23 -5.91 -4.02 1.55
CA LEU A 23 -5.47 -2.73 1.03
C LEU A 23 -6.65 -1.93 0.49
N SER A 24 -7.54 -2.56 -0.29
CA SER A 24 -8.68 -1.87 -0.88
C SER A 24 -9.66 -1.36 0.15
N ASN A 25 -9.72 -2.00 1.33
CA ASN A 25 -10.57 -1.56 2.42
C ASN A 25 -9.91 -0.44 3.24
N MET A 26 -8.60 -0.44 3.34
CA MET A 26 -7.87 0.52 4.16
C MET A 26 -7.62 1.86 3.46
N ILE A 27 -7.38 1.86 2.16
CA ILE A 27 -7.03 3.09 1.44
C ILE A 27 -8.11 4.17 1.52
N PRO A 28 -9.41 3.86 1.33
CA PRO A 28 -10.45 4.90 1.46
C PRO A 28 -10.46 5.55 2.84
N SER A 29 -10.25 4.76 3.89
CA SER A 29 -10.20 5.27 5.25
C SER A 29 -8.98 6.17 5.44
N ILE A 30 -7.82 5.75 4.94
CA ILE A 30 -6.59 6.52 5.03
C ILE A 30 -6.74 7.84 4.27
N ALA A 31 -7.35 7.80 3.09
CA ALA A 31 -7.58 8.99 2.30
C ALA A 31 -8.49 9.98 3.02
N SER A 32 -9.52 9.49 3.71
CA SER A 32 -10.44 10.36 4.45
C SER A 32 -9.80 10.97 5.69
N GLU A 33 -8.74 10.36 6.23
CA GLU A 33 -7.99 10.90 7.36
C GLU A 33 -7.06 12.04 6.97
N GLY A 34 -6.86 12.27 5.69
CA GLY A 34 -5.96 13.33 5.22
C GLY A 34 -4.50 12.97 5.40
N VAL A 35 -4.15 11.70 5.28
CA VAL A 35 -2.77 11.24 5.38
C VAL A 35 -1.96 11.73 4.19
N ASP A 36 -0.79 12.31 4.44
CA ASP A 36 0.07 12.87 3.40
C ASP A 36 0.99 11.84 2.76
N GLU A 37 1.46 10.88 3.54
CA GLU A 37 2.37 9.85 3.06
C GLU A 37 1.95 8.48 3.57
N ILE A 38 1.98 7.49 2.69
CA ILE A 38 1.67 6.11 3.02
C ILE A 38 2.89 5.26 2.72
N ARG A 39 3.30 4.47 3.69
CA ARG A 39 4.38 3.50 3.51
C ARG A 39 3.78 2.12 3.61
N ILE A 40 3.92 1.34 2.55
CA ILE A 40 3.32 0.01 2.46
C ILE A 40 4.41 -1.03 2.28
N VAL A 41 4.48 -1.96 3.23
CA VAL A 41 5.37 -3.12 3.12
C VAL A 41 4.53 -4.28 2.64
N PHE A 42 4.92 -4.88 1.53
CA PHE A 42 4.13 -5.94 0.91
C PHE A 42 5.03 -6.98 0.24
N ARG A 43 4.47 -8.14 -0.01
CA ARG A 43 5.16 -9.19 -0.75
C ARG A 43 4.86 -9.05 -2.23
N GLU A 44 5.91 -9.08 -3.03
CA GLU A 44 5.80 -8.96 -4.47
C GLU A 44 4.87 -10.02 -5.08
N GLU A 45 4.88 -11.22 -4.52
CA GLU A 45 4.03 -12.32 -5.00
C GLU A 45 2.56 -12.12 -4.67
N ASP A 46 2.25 -11.34 -3.63
CA ASP A 46 0.88 -11.10 -3.19
C ASP A 46 0.25 -9.91 -3.93
N ILE A 47 1.02 -8.85 -4.12
CA ILE A 47 0.54 -7.63 -4.75
C ILE A 47 1.58 -7.18 -5.79
N PRO A 48 1.24 -7.22 -7.08
CA PRO A 48 2.14 -6.68 -8.11
C PRO A 48 2.33 -5.18 -7.94
N GLU A 49 3.54 -4.70 -8.13
CA GLU A 49 3.88 -3.29 -8.00
C GLU A 49 2.98 -2.41 -8.86
N GLY A 50 2.75 -2.81 -10.10
CA GLY A 50 1.91 -2.03 -11.01
C GLY A 50 0.47 -1.92 -10.54
N ALA A 51 -0.06 -2.99 -9.95
CA ALA A 51 -1.42 -2.97 -9.40
C ALA A 51 -1.50 -2.04 -8.20
N LEU A 52 -0.48 -2.05 -7.34
CA LEU A 52 -0.42 -1.16 -6.19
C LEU A 52 -0.39 0.31 -6.61
N LYS A 53 0.42 0.64 -7.60
CA LYS A 53 0.51 2.00 -8.12
C LYS A 53 -0.82 2.46 -8.71
N LEU A 54 -1.46 1.61 -9.49
CA LEU A 54 -2.76 1.91 -10.08
C LEU A 54 -3.82 2.13 -9.01
N PHE A 55 -3.82 1.28 -8.00
CA PHE A 55 -4.78 1.35 -6.92
C PHE A 55 -4.65 2.65 -6.14
N LEU A 56 -3.43 3.02 -5.78
CA LEU A 56 -3.17 4.25 -5.04
C LEU A 56 -3.50 5.49 -5.86
N SER A 57 -3.30 5.46 -7.17
CA SER A 57 -3.59 6.60 -8.04
C SER A 57 -5.07 6.97 -8.04
N LYS A 58 -5.95 6.00 -7.79
CA LYS A 58 -7.39 6.27 -7.71
C LYS A 58 -7.76 7.16 -6.53
N TYR A 59 -6.90 7.23 -5.52
CA TYR A 59 -7.14 8.01 -4.32
C TYR A 59 -6.20 9.19 -4.20
N SER A 60 -5.62 9.61 -5.33
CA SER A 60 -4.71 10.75 -5.40
C SER A 60 -3.39 10.54 -4.67
N TYR A 61 -2.99 9.29 -4.47
CA TYR A 61 -1.68 8.96 -3.97
C TYR A 61 -0.82 8.46 -5.11
N PHE A 62 0.45 8.85 -5.08
CA PHE A 62 1.34 8.38 -6.11
C PHE A 62 2.62 7.83 -5.49
N VAL A 63 3.09 6.72 -6.01
CA VAL A 63 4.25 6.02 -5.48
C VAL A 63 5.52 6.75 -5.93
N GLU A 64 6.25 7.32 -4.97
CA GLU A 64 7.50 8.02 -5.26
C GLU A 64 8.66 7.07 -5.45
N LYS A 65 8.68 6.01 -4.64
CA LYS A 65 9.76 5.03 -4.71
C LYS A 65 9.30 3.68 -4.18
N VAL A 66 9.98 2.64 -4.64
CA VAL A 66 9.79 1.29 -4.13
C VAL A 66 11.18 0.76 -3.81
N GLU A 67 11.36 0.30 -2.57
CA GLU A 67 12.63 -0.23 -2.10
C GLU A 67 12.49 -1.70 -1.75
N LYS A 68 13.52 -2.48 -2.06
CA LYS A 68 13.56 -3.88 -1.66
C LYS A 68 14.03 -3.95 -0.21
N VAL A 69 13.17 -4.45 0.67
CA VAL A 69 13.46 -4.57 2.10
C VAL A 69 14.15 -5.89 2.39
N SER A 70 13.65 -6.95 1.76
CA SER A 70 14.21 -8.29 1.87
C SER A 70 13.79 -9.07 0.63
N GLU A 71 14.22 -10.32 0.54
CA GLU A 71 13.89 -11.13 -0.62
C GLU A 71 12.38 -11.28 -0.76
N GLY A 72 11.84 -10.84 -1.90
CA GLY A 72 10.42 -10.90 -2.19
C GLY A 72 9.55 -9.89 -1.44
N VAL A 73 10.16 -8.99 -0.64
CA VAL A 73 9.43 -7.99 0.14
C VAL A 73 9.85 -6.60 -0.29
N LEU A 74 8.85 -5.77 -0.60
CA LEU A 74 9.07 -4.40 -1.06
C LEU A 74 8.41 -3.40 -0.12
N LEU A 75 9.02 -2.21 -0.04
CA LEU A 75 8.44 -1.07 0.65
C LEU A 75 8.12 -0.01 -0.39
N ALA A 76 6.85 0.31 -0.53
CA ALA A 76 6.40 1.37 -1.41
C ALA A 76 6.10 2.63 -0.59
N VAL A 77 6.64 3.76 -1.02
CA VAL A 77 6.39 5.05 -0.39
C VAL A 77 5.54 5.87 -1.35
N ALA A 78 4.33 6.17 -0.93
CA ALA A 78 3.37 6.93 -1.72
C ALA A 78 3.05 8.24 -1.02
N ARG A 79 2.91 9.30 -1.79
CA ARG A 79 2.54 10.61 -1.27
C ARG A 79 1.23 11.08 -1.88
N LYS A 80 0.49 11.85 -1.09
CA LYS A 80 -0.73 12.47 -1.56
C LYS A 80 -0.39 13.52 -2.61
N ARG A 81 -1.07 13.43 -3.73
CA ARG A 81 -0.90 14.38 -4.82
C ARG A 81 -1.98 15.45 -4.71
N ASP A 82 -1.53 16.69 -4.71
CA ASP A 82 -2.46 17.84 -4.71
C ASP A 82 -2.98 18.16 -6.10
#